data_f3fd7575b1ddb124e91ffd01583a119d
#
_entry.id   f3fd7575b1ddb124e91ffd01583a119d
#
_cell.length_a   1.000
_cell.length_b   1.000
_cell.length_c   1.000
_cell.angle_alpha   90.00
_cell.angle_beta   90.00
_cell.angle_gamma   90.00
#
_symmetry.space_group_name_H-M   'P 1'
#
loop_
_entity.id
_entity.type
_entity.pdbx_description
1 polymer ?
#
loop_
_entity_poly.entity_id
_entity_poly.type
_entity_poly.pdbx_seq_one_letter_code
_entity_poly.pdbx_strand_id
1 'polypeptide(L)'
;KILTEAVTELKNDEFADLYAQDAEVKAEEEVITGEDFVAECNIESDLELLFPAEYIPSSSERMLLYRELDGLELDEDVLAYKNRLEDRFGKVPSEGLELMRVVSLRRLGKRLGAERIFLKGGRMTLFFVSNPDSPYYQSQAFGRIINFMARYPRLCNLREQNGKRSMVVKDVPTVEMAVATLQEVTTLN
;
A
#
# COMPACT_ATOMS: atom_id res chain seq x y z
N LYS A 1 16.19 7.74 35.29
CA LYS A 1 16.60 6.44 35.86
C LYS A 1 15.47 5.78 36.68
N ILE A 2 14.90 6.49 37.64
CA ILE A 2 13.83 5.99 38.52
C ILE A 2 12.53 5.74 37.73
N LEU A 3 12.18 6.59 36.77
CA LEU A 3 10.99 6.43 35.89
C LEU A 3 11.12 5.22 34.96
N THR A 4 12.33 4.91 34.51
CA THR A 4 12.59 3.76 33.62
C THR A 4 12.48 2.44 34.42
N GLU A 5 12.95 2.41 35.67
CA GLU A 5 12.84 1.28 36.55
C GLU A 5 11.38 1.03 36.97
N ALA A 6 10.63 2.10 37.31
CA ALA A 6 9.20 2.02 37.63
C ALA A 6 8.36 1.52 36.49
N VAL A 7 8.63 1.98 35.26
CA VAL A 7 7.94 1.51 34.05
C VAL A 7 8.29 0.06 33.74
N THR A 8 9.52 -0.37 34.00
CA THR A 8 9.96 -1.75 33.80
C THR A 8 9.32 -2.69 34.85
N GLU A 9 9.21 -2.27 36.11
CA GLU A 9 8.49 -3.01 37.16
C GLU A 9 7.01 -3.13 36.87
N LEU A 10 6.34 -2.03 36.46
CA LEU A 10 4.93 -2.04 36.07
C LEU A 10 4.68 -2.94 34.85
N LYS A 11 5.60 -2.97 33.89
CA LYS A 11 5.54 -3.88 32.73
C LYS A 11 5.61 -5.34 33.14
N ASN A 12 6.43 -5.67 34.12
CA ASN A 12 6.65 -7.06 34.53
C ASN A 12 5.53 -7.60 35.43
N ASP A 13 4.92 -6.75 36.30
CA ASP A 13 4.02 -7.21 37.35
C ASP A 13 2.52 -7.06 37.03
N GLU A 14 2.07 -5.95 36.42
CA GLU A 14 0.65 -5.66 36.24
C GLU A 14 0.19 -5.66 34.77
N PHE A 15 1.09 -5.44 33.82
CA PHE A 15 0.77 -5.25 32.39
C PHE A 15 1.46 -6.26 31.46
N ALA A 16 2.06 -7.30 32.00
CA ALA A 16 2.77 -8.31 31.19
C ALA A 16 1.88 -8.90 30.09
N ASP A 17 0.61 -9.18 30.41
CA ASP A 17 -0.34 -9.74 29.44
C ASP A 17 -0.76 -8.72 28.35
N LEU A 18 -0.91 -7.44 28.73
CA LEU A 18 -1.22 -6.35 27.79
C LEU A 18 -0.04 -6.10 26.84
N TYR A 19 1.18 -6.09 27.36
CA TYR A 19 2.38 -5.92 26.54
C TYR A 19 2.70 -7.14 25.69
N ALA A 20 2.35 -8.33 26.15
CA ALA A 20 2.45 -9.55 25.34
C ALA A 20 1.48 -9.50 24.15
N GLN A 21 0.24 -9.03 24.36
CA GLN A 21 -0.72 -8.82 23.28
C GLN A 21 -0.25 -7.73 22.31
N ASP A 22 0.26 -6.62 22.81
CA ASP A 22 0.82 -5.56 21.97
C ASP A 22 2.07 -6.03 21.20
N ALA A 23 2.89 -6.86 21.81
CA ALA A 23 4.07 -7.44 21.16
C ALA A 23 3.67 -8.48 20.11
N GLU A 24 2.63 -9.28 20.37
CA GLU A 24 2.07 -10.22 19.38
C GLU A 24 1.45 -9.46 18.19
N VAL A 25 0.67 -8.41 18.44
CA VAL A 25 0.11 -7.56 17.40
C VAL A 25 1.21 -6.88 16.59
N LYS A 26 2.24 -6.34 17.25
CA LYS A 26 3.40 -5.76 16.57
C LYS A 26 4.22 -6.79 15.81
N ALA A 27 4.39 -7.98 16.38
CA ALA A 27 5.09 -9.08 15.71
C ALA A 27 4.29 -9.57 14.48
N GLU A 28 2.96 -9.62 14.56
CA GLU A 28 2.11 -9.92 13.41
C GLU A 28 2.20 -8.82 12.33
N GLU A 29 2.21 -7.55 12.72
CA GLU A 29 2.43 -6.44 11.79
C GLU A 29 3.82 -6.49 11.16
N GLU A 30 4.87 -6.73 11.93
CA GLU A 30 6.24 -6.87 11.42
C GLU A 30 6.40 -8.04 10.47
N VAL A 31 5.69 -9.13 10.70
CA VAL A 31 5.73 -10.34 9.86
C VAL A 31 4.97 -10.16 8.54
N ILE A 32 3.96 -9.28 8.50
CA ILE A 32 3.16 -9.02 7.30
C ILE A 32 3.86 -8.07 6.33
N THR A 33 4.67 -7.14 6.84
CA THR A 33 5.22 -6.05 6.02
C THR A 33 6.43 -6.46 5.19
N GLY A 34 6.46 -6.03 3.93
CA GLY A 34 7.63 -6.08 3.06
C GLY A 34 8.47 -4.80 3.08
N GLU A 35 8.16 -3.85 3.98
CA GLU A 35 8.82 -2.54 4.03
C GLU A 35 10.31 -2.61 4.32
N ASP A 36 10.77 -3.63 5.05
CA ASP A 36 12.20 -3.87 5.28
C ASP A 36 12.98 -4.22 4.00
N PHE A 37 12.27 -4.62 2.95
CA PHE A 37 12.85 -5.07 1.68
C PHE A 37 12.66 -4.06 0.54
N VAL A 38 11.71 -3.12 0.68
CA VAL A 38 11.33 -2.15 -0.35
C VAL A 38 11.22 -0.76 0.25
N ALA A 39 12.07 0.16 -0.19
CA ALA A 39 12.05 1.54 0.28
C ALA A 39 10.87 2.33 -0.29
N GLU A 40 10.54 2.10 -1.57
CA GLU A 40 9.47 2.79 -2.28
C GLU A 40 8.76 1.83 -3.24
N CYS A 41 7.47 2.06 -3.46
CA CYS A 41 6.69 1.40 -4.49
C CYS A 41 6.29 2.45 -5.54
N ASN A 42 6.79 2.30 -6.76
CA ASN A 42 6.47 3.19 -7.87
C ASN A 42 5.22 2.69 -8.60
N ILE A 43 4.27 3.58 -8.82
CA ILE A 43 3.03 3.27 -9.54
C ILE A 43 3.08 3.88 -10.94
N GLU A 44 2.85 3.08 -11.96
CA GLU A 44 2.64 3.51 -13.33
C GLU A 44 1.27 3.05 -13.81
N SER A 45 0.58 3.90 -14.57
CA SER A 45 -0.78 3.60 -15.02
C SER A 45 -1.08 4.29 -16.37
N ASP A 46 -1.95 3.66 -17.16
CA ASP A 46 -2.60 4.27 -18.31
C ASP A 46 -3.95 4.92 -17.97
N LEU A 47 -4.34 4.88 -16.69
CA LEU A 47 -5.56 5.52 -16.21
C LEU A 47 -5.41 7.04 -16.13
N GLU A 48 -6.51 7.74 -16.27
CA GLU A 48 -6.58 9.19 -16.10
C GLU A 48 -6.62 9.53 -14.60
N LEU A 49 -5.46 9.88 -14.04
CA LEU A 49 -5.26 10.15 -12.62
C LEU A 49 -4.86 11.61 -12.46
N LEU A 50 -5.84 12.49 -12.30
CA LEU A 50 -5.62 13.94 -12.27
C LEU A 50 -6.80 14.68 -11.65
N PHE A 51 -6.57 15.94 -11.30
CA PHE A 51 -7.65 16.91 -11.07
C PHE A 51 -7.94 17.65 -12.36
N PRO A 52 -9.16 17.52 -12.92
CA PRO A 52 -9.53 18.24 -14.13
C PRO A 52 -9.43 19.76 -13.99
N ALA A 53 -9.14 20.46 -15.07
CA ALA A 53 -9.08 21.92 -15.08
C ALA A 53 -10.44 22.57 -14.75
N GLU A 54 -11.54 21.90 -15.03
CA GLU A 54 -12.89 22.33 -14.63
C GLU A 54 -13.07 22.32 -13.12
N TYR A 55 -12.37 21.41 -12.43
CA TYR A 55 -12.41 21.30 -10.98
C TYR A 55 -11.43 22.25 -10.29
N ILE A 56 -10.17 22.28 -10.71
CA ILE A 56 -9.13 23.18 -10.22
C ILE A 56 -8.52 23.91 -11.42
N PRO A 57 -9.00 25.13 -11.73
CA PRO A 57 -8.59 25.86 -12.93
C PRO A 57 -7.11 26.25 -13.00
N SER A 58 -6.50 26.60 -11.85
CA SER A 58 -5.12 27.04 -11.78
C SER A 58 -4.16 25.86 -11.88
N SER A 59 -3.33 25.83 -12.94
CA SER A 59 -2.31 24.79 -13.12
C SER A 59 -1.23 24.82 -12.01
N SER A 60 -0.82 26.00 -11.56
CA SER A 60 0.13 26.13 -10.46
C SER A 60 -0.43 25.59 -9.14
N GLU A 61 -1.72 25.80 -8.89
CA GLU A 61 -2.41 25.28 -7.72
C GLU A 61 -2.56 23.75 -7.79
N ARG A 62 -2.90 23.19 -8.96
CA ARG A 62 -2.92 21.75 -9.15
C ARG A 62 -1.55 21.13 -8.83
N MET A 63 -0.46 21.74 -9.28
CA MET A 63 0.89 21.24 -9.02
C MET A 63 1.23 21.22 -7.53
N LEU A 64 0.85 22.24 -6.77
CA LEU A 64 1.03 22.28 -5.33
C LEU A 64 0.21 21.19 -4.63
N LEU A 65 -1.02 20.98 -5.06
CA LEU A 65 -1.91 19.95 -4.53
C LEU A 65 -1.39 18.54 -4.85
N TYR A 66 -0.82 18.31 -6.03
CA TYR A 66 -0.19 17.03 -6.36
C TYR A 66 1.02 16.74 -5.49
N ARG A 67 1.86 17.74 -5.22
CA ARG A 67 3.02 17.58 -4.33
C ARG A 67 2.60 17.27 -2.90
N GLU A 68 1.56 17.94 -2.40
CA GLU A 68 1.01 17.67 -1.08
C GLU A 68 0.50 16.22 -0.99
N LEU A 69 -0.27 15.78 -1.98
CA LEU A 69 -0.80 14.41 -2.04
C LEU A 69 0.31 13.37 -2.10
N ASP A 70 1.35 13.63 -2.89
CA ASP A 70 2.49 12.72 -3.03
C ASP A 70 3.27 12.51 -1.72
N GLY A 71 3.22 13.49 -0.83
CA GLY A 71 3.83 13.40 0.50
C GLY A 71 2.98 12.70 1.56
N LEU A 72 1.73 12.33 1.26
CA LEU A 72 0.85 11.64 2.19
C LEU A 72 1.08 10.13 2.18
N GLU A 73 0.91 9.50 3.34
CA GLU A 73 1.07 8.05 3.49
C GLU A 73 -0.15 7.39 4.12
N LEU A 74 -0.81 8.05 5.07
CA LEU A 74 -1.91 7.49 5.85
C LEU A 74 -3.28 7.82 5.25
N ASP A 75 -4.22 6.91 5.38
CA ASP A 75 -5.60 7.08 4.89
C ASP A 75 -6.31 8.26 5.58
N GLU A 76 -6.03 8.48 6.88
CA GLU A 76 -6.60 9.62 7.61
C GLU A 76 -6.15 10.96 7.01
N ASP A 77 -4.89 11.05 6.61
CA ASP A 77 -4.32 12.27 6.00
C ASP A 77 -4.91 12.51 4.60
N VAL A 78 -5.13 11.45 3.84
CA VAL A 78 -5.80 11.52 2.54
C VAL A 78 -7.25 11.96 2.71
N LEU A 79 -7.96 11.46 3.71
CA LEU A 79 -9.34 11.88 4.01
C LEU A 79 -9.41 13.36 4.40
N ALA A 80 -8.50 13.83 5.25
CA ALA A 80 -8.41 15.23 5.63
C ALA A 80 -8.11 16.13 4.41
N TYR A 81 -7.21 15.70 3.55
CA TYR A 81 -6.89 16.36 2.28
C TYR A 81 -8.12 16.45 1.37
N LYS A 82 -8.85 15.36 1.19
CA LYS A 82 -10.10 15.32 0.42
C LYS A 82 -11.13 16.31 0.96
N ASN A 83 -11.32 16.34 2.27
CA ASN A 83 -12.28 17.25 2.92
C ASN A 83 -11.92 18.73 2.67
N ARG A 84 -10.63 19.08 2.71
CA ARG A 84 -10.17 20.44 2.39
C ARG A 84 -10.42 20.80 0.93
N LEU A 85 -10.21 19.86 0.00
CA LEU A 85 -10.51 20.07 -1.42
C LEU A 85 -12.01 20.29 -1.64
N GLU A 86 -12.84 19.47 -1.02
CA GLU A 86 -14.30 19.56 -1.18
C GLU A 86 -14.87 20.84 -0.59
N ASP A 87 -14.30 21.33 0.53
CA ASP A 87 -14.69 22.61 1.11
C ASP A 87 -14.39 23.78 0.16
N ARG A 88 -13.33 23.68 -0.64
CA ARG A 88 -12.89 24.75 -1.51
C ARG A 88 -13.41 24.64 -2.95
N PHE A 89 -13.44 23.46 -3.50
CA PHE A 89 -13.72 23.23 -4.93
C PHE A 89 -14.98 22.40 -5.18
N GLY A 90 -15.65 21.93 -4.14
CA GLY A 90 -16.79 21.04 -4.25
C GLY A 90 -16.38 19.55 -4.37
N LYS A 91 -17.35 18.73 -4.69
CA LYS A 91 -17.16 17.28 -4.78
C LYS A 91 -16.04 16.90 -5.73
N VAL A 92 -15.12 16.06 -5.26
CA VAL A 92 -13.98 15.58 -6.07
C VAL A 92 -14.51 14.69 -7.21
N PRO A 93 -14.14 14.96 -8.47
CA PRO A 93 -14.50 14.10 -9.60
C PRO A 93 -13.80 12.74 -9.54
N SER A 94 -14.29 11.78 -10.31
CA SER A 94 -13.81 10.39 -10.27
C SER A 94 -12.32 10.25 -10.54
N GLU A 95 -11.76 11.02 -11.46
CA GLU A 95 -10.33 11.02 -11.80
C GLU A 95 -9.47 11.48 -10.61
N GLY A 96 -9.98 12.44 -9.85
CA GLY A 96 -9.34 12.93 -8.62
C GLY A 96 -9.42 11.93 -7.48
N LEU A 97 -10.56 11.26 -7.31
CA LEU A 97 -10.71 10.19 -6.31
C LEU A 97 -9.77 9.02 -6.59
N GLU A 98 -9.65 8.63 -7.84
CA GLU A 98 -8.71 7.57 -8.27
C GLU A 98 -7.26 7.99 -8.01
N LEU A 99 -6.90 9.24 -8.29
CA LEU A 99 -5.59 9.78 -7.98
C LEU A 99 -5.28 9.67 -6.47
N MET A 100 -6.23 10.03 -5.62
CA MET A 100 -6.06 9.93 -4.16
C MET A 100 -5.84 8.49 -3.68
N ARG A 101 -6.49 7.52 -4.31
CA ARG A 101 -6.34 6.10 -3.97
C ARG A 101 -4.95 5.53 -4.29
N VAL A 102 -4.19 6.19 -5.16
CA VAL A 102 -2.80 5.80 -5.44
C VAL A 102 -1.94 5.83 -4.17
N VAL A 103 -2.23 6.73 -3.23
CA VAL A 103 -1.52 6.79 -1.94
C VAL A 103 -1.68 5.46 -1.16
N SER A 104 -2.92 4.96 -1.07
CA SER A 104 -3.21 3.67 -0.42
C SER A 104 -2.59 2.50 -1.18
N LEU A 105 -2.65 2.53 -2.50
CA LEU A 105 -2.07 1.48 -3.35
C LEU A 105 -0.56 1.38 -3.15
N ARG A 106 0.13 2.52 -3.13
CA ARG A 106 1.57 2.60 -2.90
C ARG A 106 1.96 2.04 -1.54
N ARG A 107 1.22 2.41 -0.49
CA ARG A 107 1.45 1.90 0.87
C ARG A 107 1.27 0.38 0.94
N LEU A 108 0.19 -0.14 0.38
CA LEU A 108 -0.08 -1.58 0.34
C LEU A 108 0.97 -2.33 -0.48
N GLY A 109 1.40 -1.77 -1.60
CA GLY A 109 2.48 -2.34 -2.41
C GLY A 109 3.79 -2.49 -1.64
N LYS A 110 4.19 -1.45 -0.90
CA LYS A 110 5.38 -1.50 -0.03
C LYS A 110 5.26 -2.62 1.02
N ARG A 111 4.13 -2.70 1.69
CA ARG A 111 3.89 -3.72 2.73
C ARG A 111 3.96 -5.14 2.19
N LEU A 112 3.59 -5.34 0.94
CA LEU A 112 3.64 -6.63 0.26
C LEU A 112 4.97 -6.92 -0.43
N GLY A 113 5.91 -5.97 -0.43
CA GLY A 113 7.21 -6.13 -1.04
C GLY A 113 7.24 -5.89 -2.54
N ALA A 114 6.30 -5.09 -3.06
CA ALA A 114 6.30 -4.68 -4.46
C ALA A 114 7.12 -3.40 -4.65
N GLU A 115 8.13 -3.45 -5.50
CA GLU A 115 8.94 -2.30 -5.90
C GLU A 115 8.23 -1.41 -6.91
N ARG A 116 7.40 -2.00 -7.75
CA ARG A 116 6.60 -1.32 -8.77
C ARG A 116 5.24 -1.99 -8.95
N ILE A 117 4.25 -1.17 -9.30
CA ILE A 117 2.92 -1.63 -9.70
C ILE A 117 2.55 -0.94 -11.00
N PHE A 118 2.17 -1.72 -12.01
CA PHE A 118 1.66 -1.22 -13.27
C PHE A 118 0.15 -1.51 -13.35
N LEU A 119 -0.63 -0.45 -13.61
CA LEU A 119 -2.05 -0.56 -13.90
C LEU A 119 -2.26 -0.18 -15.36
N LYS A 120 -2.22 -1.16 -16.24
CA LYS A 120 -2.32 -0.95 -17.70
C LYS A 120 -3.20 -2.01 -18.34
N GLY A 121 -4.06 -1.57 -19.25
CA GLY A 121 -4.93 -2.47 -20.02
C GLY A 121 -5.90 -3.27 -19.14
N GLY A 122 -6.38 -2.72 -18.03
CA GLY A 122 -7.28 -3.40 -17.11
C GLY A 122 -6.61 -4.49 -16.28
N ARG A 123 -5.28 -4.50 -16.19
CA ARG A 123 -4.50 -5.47 -15.44
C ARG A 123 -3.60 -4.77 -14.44
N MET A 124 -3.32 -5.44 -13.33
CA MET A 124 -2.34 -5.01 -12.35
C MET A 124 -1.15 -5.94 -12.38
N THR A 125 0.06 -5.38 -12.56
CA THR A 125 1.30 -6.13 -12.47
C THR A 125 2.11 -5.63 -11.28
N LEU A 126 2.43 -6.55 -10.36
CA LEU A 126 3.30 -6.27 -9.21
C LEU A 126 4.69 -6.83 -9.50
N PHE A 127 5.71 -5.97 -9.40
CA PHE A 127 7.10 -6.36 -9.50
C PHE A 127 7.69 -6.45 -8.10
N PHE A 128 8.08 -7.64 -7.69
CA PHE A 128 8.59 -7.90 -6.36
C PHE A 128 10.08 -7.56 -6.24
N VAL A 129 10.66 -7.83 -5.09
CA VAL A 129 12.07 -7.57 -4.79
C VAL A 129 12.97 -8.12 -5.89
N SER A 130 13.84 -7.27 -6.45
CA SER A 130 14.64 -7.60 -7.64
C SER A 130 15.67 -8.69 -7.42
N ASN A 131 16.20 -8.80 -6.18
CA ASN A 131 17.17 -9.85 -5.85
C ASN A 131 16.44 -11.17 -5.59
N PRO A 132 16.60 -12.20 -6.46
CA PRO A 132 15.91 -13.48 -6.29
C PRO A 132 16.34 -14.26 -5.05
N ASP A 133 17.50 -13.95 -4.48
CA ASP A 133 18.05 -14.58 -3.28
C ASP A 133 17.67 -13.84 -2.00
N SER A 134 16.88 -12.77 -2.10
CA SER A 134 16.44 -12.00 -0.93
C SER A 134 15.63 -12.86 0.04
N PRO A 135 15.83 -12.70 1.36
CA PRO A 135 15.00 -13.33 2.39
C PRO A 135 13.50 -12.99 2.26
N TYR A 136 13.14 -11.94 1.52
CA TYR A 136 11.77 -11.59 1.20
C TYR A 136 10.98 -12.80 0.66
N TYR A 137 11.59 -13.65 -0.16
CA TYR A 137 10.90 -14.78 -0.77
C TYR A 137 10.59 -15.93 0.20
N GLN A 138 11.16 -15.89 1.41
CA GLN A 138 10.78 -16.75 2.53
C GLN A 138 9.90 -16.03 3.55
N SER A 139 9.58 -14.76 3.32
CA SER A 139 8.78 -13.96 4.24
C SER A 139 7.30 -14.31 4.17
N GLN A 140 6.56 -13.95 5.22
CA GLN A 140 5.12 -14.08 5.25
C GLN A 140 4.44 -13.16 4.22
N ALA A 141 5.01 -11.99 3.93
CA ALA A 141 4.49 -11.09 2.90
C ALA A 141 4.41 -11.78 1.54
N PHE A 142 5.47 -12.44 1.11
CA PHE A 142 5.46 -13.21 -0.14
C PHE A 142 4.57 -14.47 -0.04
N GLY A 143 4.52 -15.11 1.11
CA GLY A 143 3.59 -16.22 1.37
C GLY A 143 2.13 -15.84 1.13
N ARG A 144 1.73 -14.64 1.51
CA ARG A 144 0.38 -14.11 1.24
C ARG A 144 0.12 -13.91 -0.25
N ILE A 145 1.11 -13.47 -1.00
CA ILE A 145 1.04 -13.38 -2.48
C ILE A 145 0.79 -14.77 -3.08
N ILE A 146 1.54 -15.77 -2.64
CA ILE A 146 1.39 -17.16 -3.11
C ILE A 146 0.00 -17.71 -2.75
N ASN A 147 -0.48 -17.46 -1.54
CA ASN A 147 -1.82 -17.87 -1.10
C ASN A 147 -2.92 -17.22 -1.92
N PHE A 148 -2.76 -15.95 -2.27
CA PHE A 148 -3.69 -15.24 -3.14
C PHE A 148 -3.75 -15.87 -4.54
N MET A 149 -2.60 -16.18 -5.13
CA MET A 149 -2.55 -16.89 -6.42
C MET A 149 -3.20 -18.26 -6.37
N ALA A 150 -2.97 -19.01 -5.29
CA ALA A 150 -3.59 -20.33 -5.09
C ALA A 150 -5.12 -20.23 -5.01
N ARG A 151 -5.63 -19.16 -4.39
CA ARG A 151 -7.08 -18.91 -4.29
C ARG A 151 -7.71 -18.47 -5.61
N TYR A 152 -6.98 -17.69 -6.40
CA TYR A 152 -7.48 -17.12 -7.67
C TYR A 152 -6.60 -17.50 -8.86
N PRO A 153 -6.46 -18.82 -9.17
CA PRO A 153 -5.50 -19.26 -10.19
C PRO A 153 -5.85 -18.80 -11.61
N ARG A 154 -7.12 -18.43 -11.85
CA ARG A 154 -7.57 -17.94 -13.17
C ARG A 154 -7.32 -16.45 -13.35
N LEU A 155 -7.20 -15.68 -12.26
CA LEU A 155 -6.97 -14.24 -12.28
C LEU A 155 -5.49 -13.90 -12.24
N CYS A 156 -4.68 -14.74 -11.61
CA CYS A 156 -3.29 -14.44 -11.30
C CYS A 156 -2.32 -15.31 -12.09
N ASN A 157 -1.21 -14.68 -12.50
CA ASN A 157 -0.12 -15.37 -13.17
C ASN A 157 1.22 -14.88 -12.64
N LEU A 158 2.00 -15.77 -12.03
CA LEU A 158 3.36 -15.47 -11.60
C LEU A 158 4.31 -15.61 -12.79
N ARG A 159 5.18 -14.62 -12.96
CA ARG A 159 6.21 -14.60 -14.00
C ARG A 159 7.59 -14.44 -13.37
N GLU A 160 8.54 -15.12 -13.95
CA GLU A 160 9.96 -14.95 -13.63
C GLU A 160 10.72 -14.69 -14.92
N GLN A 161 11.42 -13.54 -14.97
CA GLN A 161 12.20 -13.14 -16.13
C GLN A 161 13.51 -12.52 -15.65
N ASN A 162 14.65 -13.12 -16.06
CA ASN A 162 15.99 -12.65 -15.64
C ASN A 162 16.16 -12.61 -14.11
N GLY A 163 15.60 -13.58 -13.39
CA GLY A 163 15.62 -13.63 -11.93
C GLY A 163 14.64 -12.67 -11.23
N LYS A 164 13.92 -11.86 -11.99
CA LYS A 164 12.91 -10.93 -11.44
C LYS A 164 11.54 -11.58 -11.45
N ARG A 165 10.85 -11.52 -10.32
CA ARG A 165 9.52 -12.10 -10.15
C ARG A 165 8.46 -11.02 -10.18
N SER A 166 7.37 -11.32 -10.89
CA SER A 166 6.20 -10.45 -10.96
C SER A 166 4.93 -11.27 -10.95
N MET A 167 3.83 -10.66 -10.53
CA MET A 167 2.49 -11.23 -10.58
C MET A 167 1.59 -10.33 -11.39
N VAL A 168 0.90 -10.91 -12.38
CA VAL A 168 -0.15 -10.23 -13.13
C VAL A 168 -1.50 -10.64 -12.55
N VAL A 169 -2.33 -9.66 -12.22
CA VAL A 169 -3.72 -9.84 -11.81
C VAL A 169 -4.61 -9.26 -12.89
N LYS A 170 -5.50 -10.09 -13.44
CA LYS A 170 -6.45 -9.69 -14.48
C LYS A 170 -7.67 -8.99 -13.86
N ASP A 171 -8.44 -8.28 -14.68
CA ASP A 171 -9.69 -7.64 -14.30
C ASP A 171 -9.54 -6.62 -13.16
N VAL A 172 -8.52 -5.76 -13.28
CA VAL A 172 -8.26 -4.65 -12.37
C VAL A 172 -8.30 -3.33 -13.18
N PRO A 173 -9.50 -2.84 -13.54
CA PRO A 173 -9.63 -1.67 -14.41
C PRO A 173 -9.47 -0.33 -13.70
N THR A 174 -9.47 -0.28 -12.37
CA THR A 174 -9.44 0.95 -11.57
C THR A 174 -8.44 0.85 -10.43
N VAL A 175 -8.03 2.02 -9.92
CA VAL A 175 -7.20 2.08 -8.70
C VAL A 175 -7.98 1.56 -7.49
N GLU A 176 -9.29 1.86 -7.42
CA GLU A 176 -10.16 1.33 -6.35
C GLU A 176 -10.11 -0.20 -6.28
N MET A 177 -10.22 -0.88 -7.42
CA MET A 177 -10.13 -2.34 -7.48
C MET A 177 -8.74 -2.85 -7.16
N ALA A 178 -7.70 -2.13 -7.57
CA ALA A 178 -6.32 -2.47 -7.23
C ALA A 178 -6.09 -2.42 -5.71
N VAL A 179 -6.56 -1.37 -5.05
CA VAL A 179 -6.49 -1.23 -3.58
C VAL A 179 -7.27 -2.36 -2.90
N ALA A 180 -8.50 -2.64 -3.33
CA ALA A 180 -9.31 -3.73 -2.77
C ALA A 180 -8.62 -5.09 -2.93
N THR A 181 -8.00 -5.34 -4.08
CA THR A 181 -7.25 -6.57 -4.35
C THR A 181 -6.07 -6.72 -3.38
N LEU A 182 -5.25 -5.68 -3.20
CA LEU A 182 -4.11 -5.74 -2.29
C LEU A 182 -4.53 -5.82 -0.82
N GLN A 183 -5.64 -5.19 -0.44
CA GLN A 183 -6.22 -5.36 0.90
C GLN A 183 -6.60 -6.83 1.16
N GLU A 184 -7.21 -7.49 0.18
CA GLU A 184 -7.53 -8.91 0.30
C GLU A 184 -6.26 -9.78 0.45
N VAL A 185 -5.21 -9.49 -0.31
CA VAL A 185 -3.92 -10.18 -0.17
C VAL A 185 -3.38 -10.07 1.26
N THR A 186 -3.46 -8.90 1.88
CA THR A 186 -2.97 -8.68 3.25
C THR A 186 -3.77 -9.43 4.32
N THR A 187 -4.99 -9.85 4.03
CA THR A 187 -5.85 -10.58 4.98
C THR A 187 -5.78 -12.10 4.85
N LEU A 188 -5.14 -12.62 3.79
CA LEU A 188 -5.01 -14.05 3.56
C LEU A 188 -3.90 -14.67 4.41
N ASN A 189 -4.24 -15.73 5.12
CA ASN A 189 -3.31 -16.53 5.92
C ASN A 189 -2.89 -17.80 5.17
#